data_456df96aa6defd8cd625a8e443cec335
#
_entry.id   456df96aa6defd8cd625a8e443cec335
#
_cell.length_a   1.000
_cell.length_b   1.000
_cell.length_c   1.000
_cell.angle_alpha   90.00
_cell.angle_beta   90.00
_cell.angle_gamma   90.00
#
_symmetry.space_group_name_H-M   'P 1'
#
loop_
_entity.id
_entity.type
_entity.pdbx_description
1 polymer ?
#
loop_
_entity_poly.entity_id
_entity_poly.type
_entity_poly.pdbx_seq_one_letter_code
_entity_poly.pdbx_strand_id
1 'polypeptide(L)'
;AVAMSEQKAIAAGDVPAPPPAPPALPPSFMAPTPLFHVTACNCIVHPATLSGAKVVLMYKWDPGRALELIEREQVTNFSGVPTMSREMLMHPDWATRDTSSLAGLGGGGAALQPDLVHKIAGALKHGQPSTGYGMTETHGIITANSARWFVAKPESCGPAVPTLETKLVD
;
A
#
# COMPACT_ATOMS: atom_id res chain seq x y z
N ALA A 1 13.42 -2.40 -4.88
CA ALA A 1 13.84 -3.79 -5.13
C ALA A 1 12.81 -4.53 -5.98
N VAL A 2 11.53 -4.62 -5.57
CA VAL A 2 10.47 -5.33 -6.32
C VAL A 2 10.30 -4.77 -7.73
N ALA A 3 10.20 -3.45 -7.88
CA ALA A 3 10.07 -2.79 -9.20
C ALA A 3 11.29 -3.04 -10.11
N MET A 4 12.49 -3.09 -9.54
CA MET A 4 13.70 -3.39 -10.34
C MET A 4 13.77 -4.84 -10.79
N SER A 5 13.35 -5.80 -9.95
CA SER A 5 13.29 -7.21 -10.36
C SER A 5 12.20 -7.46 -11.39
N GLU A 6 11.08 -6.76 -11.29
CA GLU A 6 10.01 -6.81 -12.28
C GLU A 6 10.44 -6.23 -13.63
N GLN A 7 11.10 -5.07 -13.64
CA GLN A 7 11.63 -4.50 -14.88
C GLN A 7 12.65 -5.42 -15.55
N LYS A 8 13.50 -6.11 -14.78
CA LYS A 8 14.42 -7.10 -15.33
C LYS A 8 13.70 -8.30 -15.94
N ALA A 9 12.66 -8.82 -15.27
CA ALA A 9 11.88 -9.94 -15.78
C ALA A 9 11.10 -9.58 -17.07
N ILE A 10 10.56 -8.33 -17.14
CA ILE A 10 9.90 -7.81 -18.35
C ILE A 10 10.93 -7.66 -19.49
N ALA A 11 12.11 -7.11 -19.20
CA ALA A 11 13.17 -6.93 -20.19
C ALA A 11 13.74 -8.29 -20.71
N ALA A 12 13.72 -9.31 -19.86
CA ALA A 12 14.11 -10.67 -20.23
C ALA A 12 13.02 -11.44 -21.01
N GLY A 13 11.79 -10.90 -21.09
CA GLY A 13 10.66 -11.58 -21.72
C GLY A 13 10.02 -12.67 -20.86
N ASP A 14 10.44 -12.81 -19.61
CA ASP A 14 9.92 -13.82 -18.67
C ASP A 14 8.48 -13.50 -18.21
N VAL A 15 8.11 -12.24 -18.35
CA VAL A 15 6.78 -11.71 -17.92
C VAL A 15 6.29 -10.69 -18.93
N PRO A 16 5.01 -10.73 -19.36
CA PRO A 16 4.46 -9.73 -20.26
C PRO A 16 4.49 -8.34 -19.62
N ALA A 17 4.82 -7.32 -20.42
CA ALA A 17 4.75 -5.94 -19.98
C ALA A 17 3.30 -5.61 -19.55
N PRO A 18 3.11 -4.90 -18.44
CA PRO A 18 1.78 -4.44 -18.04
C PRO A 18 1.22 -3.50 -19.11
N PRO A 19 -0.11 -3.42 -19.26
CA PRO A 19 -0.72 -2.42 -20.14
C PRO A 19 -0.27 -1.03 -19.72
N PRO A 20 -0.22 -0.05 -20.67
CA PRO A 20 0.18 1.31 -20.35
C PRO A 20 -0.70 1.85 -19.23
N ALA A 21 -0.05 2.32 -18.17
CA ALA A 21 -0.74 2.90 -17.03
C ALA A 21 -1.46 4.19 -17.46
N PRO A 22 -2.66 4.48 -16.93
CA PRO A 22 -3.28 5.79 -17.12
C PRO A 22 -2.34 6.90 -16.62
N PRO A 23 -2.50 8.13 -17.09
CA PRO A 23 -1.69 9.26 -16.64
C PRO A 23 -1.63 9.28 -15.11
N ALA A 24 -0.42 9.26 -14.55
CA ALA A 24 -0.23 9.20 -13.12
C ALA A 24 -0.80 10.47 -12.47
N LEU A 25 -1.73 10.31 -11.55
CA LEU A 25 -2.18 11.40 -10.69
C LEU A 25 -1.01 11.87 -9.81
N PRO A 26 -0.96 13.15 -9.43
CA PRO A 26 -0.01 13.61 -8.43
C PRO A 26 -0.12 12.74 -7.16
N PRO A 27 1.00 12.28 -6.60
CA PRO A 27 0.95 11.37 -5.46
C PRO A 27 0.29 12.04 -4.26
N SER A 28 -0.65 11.31 -3.65
CA SER A 28 -1.43 11.73 -2.48
C SER A 28 -1.53 10.55 -1.53
N PHE A 29 -0.98 10.71 -0.32
CA PHE A 29 -0.88 9.66 0.69
C PHE A 29 -1.85 9.94 1.84
N MET A 30 -2.65 8.93 2.21
CA MET A 30 -3.45 8.99 3.42
C MET A 30 -2.73 8.35 4.58
N ALA A 31 -2.63 9.06 5.70
CA ALA A 31 -2.07 8.60 6.97
C ALA A 31 -3.18 8.49 8.03
N PRO A 32 -3.84 7.32 8.14
CA PRO A 32 -4.92 7.10 9.10
C PRO A 32 -4.45 6.69 10.50
N THR A 33 -3.17 6.36 10.63
CA THR A 33 -2.54 5.95 11.90
C THR A 33 -1.89 7.13 12.60
N PRO A 34 -1.69 7.04 13.94
CA PRO A 34 -1.12 8.15 14.71
C PRO A 34 0.30 8.54 14.27
N LEU A 35 0.60 9.85 14.24
CA LEU A 35 1.90 10.37 13.82
C LEU A 35 3.06 10.00 14.76
N PHE A 36 2.76 9.62 16.00
CA PHE A 36 3.78 9.11 16.93
C PHE A 36 4.17 7.66 16.63
N HIS A 37 3.48 6.98 15.75
CA HIS A 37 3.78 5.61 15.32
C HIS A 37 4.63 5.63 14.05
N VAL A 38 5.64 4.75 13.99
CA VAL A 38 6.57 4.63 12.85
C VAL A 38 5.85 4.42 11.50
N THR A 39 4.72 3.74 11.50
CA THR A 39 3.92 3.52 10.29
C THR A 39 3.47 4.85 9.66
N ALA A 40 2.88 5.76 10.45
CA ALA A 40 2.48 7.06 9.90
C ALA A 40 3.68 7.95 9.62
N CYS A 41 4.55 8.15 10.61
CA CYS A 41 5.66 9.11 10.51
C CYS A 41 6.66 8.69 9.44
N ASN A 42 7.26 7.50 9.60
CA ASN A 42 8.40 7.09 8.79
C ASN A 42 7.99 6.43 7.46
N CYS A 43 6.89 5.66 7.46
CA CYS A 43 6.50 4.91 6.26
C CYS A 43 5.54 5.69 5.35
N ILE A 44 4.93 6.79 5.82
CA ILE A 44 4.00 7.60 5.03
C ILE A 44 4.48 9.06 4.91
N VAL A 45 4.60 9.77 6.05
CA VAL A 45 4.83 11.22 6.01
C VAL A 45 6.21 11.56 5.47
N HIS A 46 7.28 10.89 5.91
CA HIS A 46 8.63 11.16 5.41
C HIS A 46 8.76 10.89 3.91
N PRO A 47 8.34 9.71 3.35
CA PRO A 47 8.36 9.50 1.90
C PRO A 47 7.49 10.47 1.11
N ALA A 48 6.32 10.82 1.63
CA ALA A 48 5.44 11.81 1.00
C ALA A 48 6.10 13.19 0.95
N THR A 49 6.73 13.63 2.05
CA THR A 49 7.47 14.90 2.10
C THR A 49 8.65 14.90 1.13
N LEU A 50 9.43 13.81 1.10
CA LEU A 50 10.57 13.67 0.20
C LEU A 50 10.16 13.74 -1.28
N SER A 51 9.00 13.19 -1.62
CA SER A 51 8.48 13.17 -3.00
C SER A 51 7.65 14.42 -3.36
N GLY A 52 7.46 15.38 -2.43
CA GLY A 52 6.58 16.53 -2.63
C GLY A 52 5.11 16.14 -2.78
N ALA A 53 4.70 15.01 -2.22
CA ALA A 53 3.35 14.50 -2.32
C ALA A 53 2.40 15.18 -1.31
N LYS A 54 1.12 15.17 -1.64
CA LYS A 54 0.06 15.56 -0.70
C LYS A 54 -0.03 14.52 0.43
N VAL A 55 -0.21 15.00 1.66
CA VAL A 55 -0.51 14.14 2.82
C VAL A 55 -1.90 14.48 3.34
N VAL A 56 -2.75 13.47 3.41
CA VAL A 56 -4.11 13.56 3.97
C VAL A 56 -4.11 12.90 5.35
N LEU A 57 -4.29 13.70 6.39
CA LEU A 57 -4.33 13.23 7.77
C LEU A 57 -5.76 12.99 8.23
N MET A 58 -5.96 11.95 9.01
CA MET A 58 -7.23 11.70 9.70
C MET A 58 -7.05 11.91 11.21
N TYR A 59 -7.95 12.69 11.82
CA TYR A 59 -7.95 12.88 13.28
C TYR A 59 -8.33 11.58 14.01
N LYS A 60 -9.31 10.85 13.48
CA LYS A 60 -9.81 9.59 14.02
C LYS A 60 -10.18 8.68 12.86
N TRP A 61 -9.95 7.39 13.01
CA TRP A 61 -10.34 6.42 12.01
C TRP A 61 -11.86 6.31 11.91
N ASP A 62 -12.35 6.40 10.68
CA ASP A 62 -13.72 6.15 10.25
C ASP A 62 -13.69 5.75 8.78
N PRO A 63 -14.20 4.56 8.39
CA PRO A 63 -14.09 4.06 7.03
C PRO A 63 -14.89 4.88 6.02
N GLY A 64 -16.06 5.40 6.38
CA GLY A 64 -16.87 6.26 5.50
C GLY A 64 -16.17 7.60 5.25
N ARG A 65 -15.58 8.18 6.30
CA ARG A 65 -14.79 9.41 6.17
C ARG A 65 -13.51 9.17 5.35
N ALA A 66 -12.88 8.01 5.49
CA ALA A 66 -11.73 7.66 4.66
C ALA A 66 -12.12 7.61 3.16
N LEU A 67 -13.23 6.98 2.82
CA LEU A 67 -13.74 6.90 1.46
C LEU A 67 -14.10 8.29 0.88
N GLU A 68 -14.74 9.14 1.68
CA GLU A 68 -15.00 10.54 1.30
C GLU A 68 -13.69 11.31 1.00
N LEU A 69 -12.68 11.14 1.85
CA LEU A 69 -11.39 11.78 1.66
C LEU A 69 -10.64 11.23 0.45
N ILE A 70 -10.73 9.93 0.18
CA ILE A 70 -10.14 9.30 -1.01
C ILE A 70 -10.70 9.95 -2.28
N GLU A 71 -12.01 10.07 -2.38
CA GLU A 71 -12.67 10.71 -3.51
C GLU A 71 -12.31 12.20 -3.62
N ARG A 72 -12.50 12.97 -2.55
CA ARG A 72 -12.32 14.41 -2.53
C ARG A 72 -10.88 14.85 -2.77
N GLU A 73 -9.93 14.18 -2.13
CA GLU A 73 -8.50 14.53 -2.17
C GLU A 73 -7.73 13.75 -3.24
N GLN A 74 -8.41 12.88 -4.00
CA GLN A 74 -7.80 12.02 -5.00
C GLN A 74 -6.60 11.24 -4.43
N VAL A 75 -6.84 10.55 -3.31
CA VAL A 75 -5.79 9.78 -2.62
C VAL A 75 -5.32 8.64 -3.51
N THR A 76 -4.02 8.57 -3.76
CA THR A 76 -3.42 7.53 -4.59
C THR A 76 -2.90 6.36 -3.76
N ASN A 77 -2.51 6.60 -2.52
CA ASN A 77 -1.92 5.58 -1.66
C ASN A 77 -2.53 5.61 -0.26
N PHE A 78 -3.11 4.49 0.12
CA PHE A 78 -3.59 4.24 1.47
C PHE A 78 -2.70 3.20 2.14
N SER A 79 -2.16 3.55 3.31
CA SER A 79 -1.38 2.63 4.14
C SER A 79 -1.85 2.70 5.58
N GLY A 80 -2.55 1.67 6.02
CA GLY A 80 -3.08 1.54 7.37
C GLY A 80 -2.77 0.17 7.97
N VAL A 81 -3.62 -0.28 8.88
CA VAL A 81 -3.62 -1.66 9.35
C VAL A 81 -4.65 -2.49 8.59
N PRO A 82 -4.52 -3.84 8.52
CA PRO A 82 -5.41 -4.69 7.72
C PRO A 82 -6.89 -4.52 7.99
N THR A 83 -7.27 -4.26 9.26
CA THR A 83 -8.67 -4.01 9.64
C THR A 83 -9.23 -2.78 8.94
N MET A 84 -8.45 -1.71 8.81
CA MET A 84 -8.88 -0.48 8.12
C MET A 84 -9.20 -0.74 6.65
N SER A 85 -8.36 -1.48 5.94
CA SER A 85 -8.63 -1.86 4.55
C SER A 85 -9.87 -2.73 4.44
N ARG A 86 -10.06 -3.68 5.36
CA ARG A 86 -11.26 -4.53 5.40
C ARG A 86 -12.52 -3.71 5.66
N GLU A 87 -12.50 -2.80 6.62
CA GLU A 87 -13.65 -1.96 6.97
C GLU A 87 -14.06 -1.04 5.81
N MET A 88 -13.11 -0.47 5.08
CA MET A 88 -13.42 0.31 3.87
C MET A 88 -14.10 -0.53 2.79
N LEU A 89 -13.56 -1.72 2.48
CA LEU A 89 -14.13 -2.61 1.48
C LEU A 89 -15.53 -3.11 1.83
N MET A 90 -15.86 -3.22 3.12
CA MET A 90 -17.17 -3.64 3.63
C MET A 90 -18.13 -2.47 3.83
N HIS A 91 -17.67 -1.23 3.74
CA HIS A 91 -18.51 -0.05 3.95
C HIS A 91 -19.46 0.16 2.76
N PRO A 92 -20.75 0.49 2.99
CA PRO A 92 -21.70 0.73 1.91
C PRO A 92 -21.22 1.76 0.88
N ASP A 93 -20.51 2.79 1.33
CA ASP A 93 -19.99 3.86 0.49
C ASP A 93 -18.89 3.40 -0.48
N TRP A 94 -18.28 2.22 -0.28
CA TRP A 94 -17.31 1.69 -1.25
C TRP A 94 -17.89 1.56 -2.66
N ALA A 95 -19.15 1.20 -2.77
CA ALA A 95 -19.83 1.02 -4.05
C ALA A 95 -20.26 2.34 -4.70
N THR A 96 -20.35 3.42 -3.94
CA THR A 96 -20.90 4.70 -4.39
C THR A 96 -19.88 5.81 -4.54
N ARG A 97 -18.76 5.75 -3.81
CA ARG A 97 -17.66 6.72 -3.88
C ARG A 97 -16.69 6.40 -5.02
N ASP A 98 -16.11 7.42 -5.60
CA ASP A 98 -15.04 7.24 -6.59
C ASP A 98 -13.70 6.94 -5.90
N THR A 99 -13.30 5.67 -5.94
CA THR A 99 -12.03 5.18 -5.43
C THR A 99 -11.00 4.92 -6.55
N SER A 100 -11.27 5.38 -7.78
CA SER A 100 -10.43 5.13 -8.96
C SER A 100 -9.02 5.74 -8.88
N SER A 101 -8.83 6.74 -8.02
CA SER A 101 -7.52 7.33 -7.73
C SER A 101 -6.56 6.39 -7.00
N LEU A 102 -7.08 5.38 -6.28
CA LEU A 102 -6.24 4.45 -5.50
C LEU A 102 -5.36 3.60 -6.41
N ALA A 103 -4.06 3.85 -6.36
CA ALA A 103 -3.03 3.03 -6.97
C ALA A 103 -2.49 1.97 -6.00
N GLY A 104 -2.55 2.22 -4.69
CA GLY A 104 -2.14 1.30 -3.64
C GLY A 104 -3.10 1.28 -2.46
N LEU A 105 -3.53 0.10 -2.04
CA LEU A 105 -4.31 -0.13 -0.83
C LEU A 105 -3.69 -1.27 -0.04
N GLY A 106 -3.32 -1.00 1.19
CA GLY A 106 -2.68 -2.01 2.04
C GLY A 106 -2.16 -1.42 3.33
N GLY A 107 -1.00 -1.88 3.72
CA GLY A 107 -0.32 -1.40 4.92
C GLY A 107 0.50 -2.46 5.64
N GLY A 108 0.71 -2.25 6.92
CA GLY A 108 1.55 -3.09 7.77
C GLY A 108 1.04 -3.14 9.21
N GLY A 109 1.95 -3.50 10.13
CA GLY A 109 1.63 -3.63 11.55
C GLY A 109 0.95 -4.96 11.93
N ALA A 110 0.39 -5.67 10.95
CA ALA A 110 -0.10 -7.04 11.08
C ALA A 110 -0.12 -7.70 9.69
N ALA A 111 -0.22 -9.03 9.64
CA ALA A 111 -0.31 -9.75 8.38
C ALA A 111 -1.66 -9.50 7.69
N LEU A 112 -1.63 -9.13 6.41
CA LEU A 112 -2.81 -9.19 5.56
C LEU A 112 -3.16 -10.65 5.28
N GLN A 113 -4.37 -11.06 5.66
CA GLN A 113 -4.83 -12.40 5.35
C GLN A 113 -5.00 -12.58 3.83
N PRO A 114 -4.72 -13.79 3.27
CA PRO A 114 -4.80 -14.04 1.83
C PRO A 114 -6.14 -13.66 1.20
N ASP A 115 -7.26 -13.91 1.90
CA ASP A 115 -8.59 -13.52 1.44
C ASP A 115 -8.73 -12.00 1.25
N LEU A 116 -8.13 -11.21 2.14
CA LEU A 116 -8.16 -9.75 2.04
C LEU A 116 -7.28 -9.25 0.89
N VAL A 117 -6.13 -9.87 0.65
CA VAL A 117 -5.26 -9.53 -0.50
C VAL A 117 -6.02 -9.70 -1.81
N HIS A 118 -6.71 -10.83 -1.98
CA HIS A 118 -7.51 -11.09 -3.19
C HIS A 118 -8.72 -10.17 -3.30
N LYS A 119 -9.38 -9.84 -2.19
CA LYS A 119 -10.47 -8.86 -2.16
C LYS A 119 -10.02 -7.47 -2.59
N ILE A 120 -8.88 -7.00 -2.08
CA ILE A 120 -8.30 -5.72 -2.49
C ILE A 120 -7.99 -5.73 -3.99
N ALA A 121 -7.30 -6.78 -4.47
CA ALA A 121 -6.95 -6.91 -5.89
C ALA A 121 -8.18 -6.90 -6.80
N GLY A 122 -9.29 -7.53 -6.39
CA GLY A 122 -10.53 -7.56 -7.16
C GLY A 122 -11.38 -6.28 -7.06
N ALA A 123 -11.19 -5.48 -6.00
CA ALA A 123 -11.99 -4.27 -5.75
C ALA A 123 -11.38 -3.00 -6.37
N LEU A 124 -10.06 -2.96 -6.56
CA LEU A 124 -9.38 -1.80 -7.14
C LEU A 124 -9.43 -1.83 -8.67
N LYS A 125 -9.82 -0.71 -9.29
CA LYS A 125 -9.88 -0.60 -10.77
C LYS A 125 -8.50 -0.62 -11.42
N HIS A 126 -7.55 0.10 -10.85
CA HIS A 126 -6.20 0.29 -11.38
C HIS A 126 -5.11 0.09 -10.32
N GLY A 127 -5.51 -0.06 -9.08
CA GLY A 127 -4.59 -0.19 -7.96
C GLY A 127 -4.22 -1.63 -7.64
N GLN A 128 -3.30 -1.77 -6.70
CA GLN A 128 -2.75 -3.06 -6.30
C GLN A 128 -2.68 -3.17 -4.77
N PRO A 129 -2.84 -4.39 -4.22
CA PRO A 129 -2.58 -4.63 -2.81
C PRO A 129 -1.09 -4.49 -2.51
N SER A 130 -0.80 -4.03 -1.28
CA SER A 130 0.57 -3.93 -0.79
C SER A 130 0.67 -4.26 0.69
N THR A 131 1.84 -4.73 1.10
CA THR A 131 2.16 -4.96 2.52
C THR A 131 3.59 -4.59 2.81
N GLY A 132 3.86 -4.22 4.06
CA GLY A 132 5.19 -4.04 4.59
C GLY A 132 5.30 -4.70 5.97
N TYR A 133 6.40 -5.40 6.21
CA TYR A 133 6.79 -5.86 7.54
C TYR A 133 7.91 -4.96 8.06
N GLY A 134 7.79 -4.57 9.31
CA GLY A 134 8.78 -3.74 9.99
C GLY A 134 8.45 -3.51 11.44
N MET A 135 9.33 -2.80 12.13
CA MET A 135 9.18 -2.49 13.54
C MET A 135 9.82 -1.12 13.85
N THR A 136 9.56 -0.60 15.03
CA THR A 136 10.11 0.70 15.45
C THR A 136 11.64 0.65 15.52
N GLU A 137 12.20 -0.46 15.98
CA GLU A 137 13.64 -0.70 16.14
C GLU A 137 14.40 -0.69 14.81
N THR A 138 13.71 -0.92 13.70
CA THR A 138 14.27 -0.88 12.34
C THR A 138 13.92 0.40 11.59
N HIS A 139 13.40 1.40 12.28
CA HIS A 139 12.98 2.68 11.69
C HIS A 139 11.88 2.55 10.63
N GLY A 140 11.13 1.47 10.64
CA GLY A 140 10.03 1.22 9.72
C GLY A 140 10.17 -0.10 8.96
N ILE A 141 10.11 -0.02 7.64
CA ILE A 141 9.97 -1.19 6.76
C ILE A 141 11.29 -1.99 6.69
N ILE A 142 11.19 -3.29 6.94
CA ILE A 142 12.26 -4.29 6.72
C ILE A 142 12.06 -4.99 5.38
N THR A 143 10.82 -5.42 5.10
CA THR A 143 10.46 -6.09 3.85
C THR A 143 9.22 -5.45 3.24
N ALA A 144 9.05 -5.57 1.93
CA ALA A 144 7.87 -5.09 1.24
C ALA A 144 7.43 -6.05 0.13
N ASN A 145 6.13 -6.22 0.00
CA ASN A 145 5.50 -6.98 -1.07
C ASN A 145 4.33 -6.21 -1.67
N SER A 146 4.13 -6.30 -2.97
CA SER A 146 3.06 -5.57 -3.64
C SER A 146 2.68 -6.18 -4.98
N ALA A 147 1.56 -5.69 -5.53
CA ALA A 147 1.08 -5.99 -6.86
C ALA A 147 0.91 -7.51 -7.08
N ARG A 148 1.15 -7.95 -8.30
CA ARG A 148 1.00 -9.36 -8.68
C ARG A 148 1.82 -10.33 -7.84
N TRP A 149 2.98 -9.92 -7.36
CA TRP A 149 3.82 -10.74 -6.48
C TRP A 149 3.14 -11.00 -5.15
N PHE A 150 2.47 -10.00 -4.61
CA PHE A 150 1.72 -10.16 -3.37
C PHE A 150 0.45 -10.99 -3.60
N VAL A 151 -0.25 -10.80 -4.72
CA VAL A 151 -1.41 -11.64 -5.09
C VAL A 151 -1.00 -13.10 -5.29
N ALA A 152 0.15 -13.35 -5.93
CA ALA A 152 0.65 -14.70 -6.18
C ALA A 152 1.19 -15.40 -4.92
N LYS A 153 1.70 -14.63 -3.94
CA LYS A 153 2.24 -15.14 -2.68
C LYS A 153 1.73 -14.29 -1.51
N PRO A 154 0.44 -14.38 -1.18
CA PRO A 154 -0.20 -13.49 -0.19
C PRO A 154 0.26 -13.73 1.26
N GLU A 155 0.94 -14.83 1.53
CA GLU A 155 1.52 -15.14 2.83
C GLU A 155 2.94 -14.58 3.01
N SER A 156 3.55 -14.06 1.93
CA SER A 156 4.90 -13.52 1.97
C SER A 156 4.91 -12.02 2.28
N CYS A 157 5.73 -11.62 3.23
CA CYS A 157 5.99 -10.19 3.49
C CYS A 157 6.96 -9.56 2.46
N GLY A 158 7.46 -10.35 1.50
CA GLY A 158 8.33 -9.87 0.43
C GLY A 158 9.82 -9.84 0.75
N PRO A 159 10.65 -9.40 -0.20
CA PRO A 159 12.08 -9.27 -0.01
C PRO A 159 12.43 -8.13 0.95
N ALA A 160 13.63 -8.24 1.54
CA ALA A 160 14.20 -7.15 2.33
C ALA A 160 14.42 -5.89 1.48
N VAL A 161 14.24 -4.73 2.11
CA VAL A 161 14.61 -3.46 1.46
C VAL A 161 16.11 -3.34 1.30
N PRO A 162 16.62 -2.64 0.26
CA PRO A 162 18.05 -2.62 -0.04
C PRO A 162 18.97 -2.04 1.04
N THR A 163 18.40 -1.31 1.99
CA THR A 163 19.13 -0.65 3.08
C THR A 163 19.36 -1.53 4.30
N LEU A 164 18.81 -2.76 4.30
CA LEU A 164 18.88 -3.67 5.45
C LEU A 164 19.44 -5.03 5.03
N GLU A 165 20.31 -5.55 5.89
CA GLU A 165 20.76 -6.94 5.81
C GLU A 165 19.85 -7.82 6.67
N THR A 166 19.48 -8.99 6.15
CA THR A 166 18.63 -9.95 6.85
C THR A 166 19.35 -11.29 6.97
N LYS A 167 19.21 -11.91 8.13
CA LYS A 167 19.73 -13.26 8.40
C LYS A 167 18.62 -14.11 9.00
N LEU A 168 18.42 -15.29 8.44
CA LEU A 168 17.60 -16.32 9.06
C LEU A 168 18.48 -17.08 10.05
N VAL A 169 17.93 -17.32 11.22
CA VAL A 169 18.57 -18.10 12.29
C VAL A 169 17.58 -19.15 12.76
N ASP A 170 18.12 -20.33 13.17
CA ASP A 170 17.33 -21.43 13.74
C ASP A 170 16.90 -21.09 15.18
#